data_34c6a712d1ca07b0f68261269b57e0d0
#
_entry.id   34c6a712d1ca07b0f68261269b57e0d0
#
_cell.length_a   1.000
_cell.length_b   1.000
_cell.length_c   1.000
_cell.angle_alpha   90.00
_cell.angle_beta   90.00
_cell.angle_gamma   90.00
#
_symmetry.space_group_name_H-M   'P 1'
#
loop_
_entity.id
_entity.type
_entity.pdbx_description
1 polymer ?
#
loop_
_entity_poly.entity_id
_entity_poly.type
_entity_poly.pdbx_seq_one_letter_code
_entity_poly.pdbx_strand_id
1 'polypeptide(L)'
;RWASGAVLYQVFPDRFARSQEADNRKLPEWAIAKSWDAEVIGKGPGTAEQFFGGDLKGIEEHLDHLKKIGATILYLTPFFPGGSNHRYDASSFNEVDPLLGGNAALKSLVERAHAKGLRVMGDLTANHSGDKHEWFLAAYKNPKAPESDFYYFQDGNKKYDSWWGVPSLPKFNWNSQELRKRFILGKSSVVAKWLKSPYGLDGWRIDVANMTGWIREDNFNREIGQVIRGTMDDVAPDSFLIGEFTSDAANHVEGDSYQSTMTYSNFTRPVWRWLWNPKEKREEGQVGVGRKGIAASELMQLHKQFAGIFP
;
A
#
# COMPACT_ATOMS: atom_id res chain seq x y z
N ARG A 1 -2.22 -20.46 -5.42
CA ARG A 1 -2.36 -21.75 -4.68
C ARG A 1 -1.91 -21.62 -3.22
N TRP A 2 -0.71 -21.07 -2.92
CA TRP A 2 -0.22 -20.93 -1.54
C TRP A 2 -1.02 -19.90 -0.72
N ALA A 3 -1.68 -18.94 -1.35
CA ALA A 3 -2.48 -17.91 -0.67
C ALA A 3 -3.86 -18.43 -0.21
N SER A 4 -4.31 -19.59 -0.73
CA SER A 4 -5.56 -20.20 -0.26
C SER A 4 -5.41 -20.64 1.19
N GLY A 5 -6.26 -20.11 2.08
CA GLY A 5 -6.16 -20.34 3.53
C GLY A 5 -5.05 -19.55 4.24
N ALA A 6 -4.36 -18.65 3.55
CA ALA A 6 -3.35 -17.82 4.17
C ALA A 6 -3.94 -16.80 5.16
N VAL A 7 -3.19 -16.50 6.21
CA VAL A 7 -3.48 -15.45 7.18
C VAL A 7 -2.48 -14.31 6.95
N LEU A 8 -2.98 -13.22 6.40
CA LEU A 8 -2.19 -12.03 6.12
C LEU A 8 -2.23 -11.09 7.32
N TYR A 9 -1.06 -10.74 7.86
CA TYR A 9 -0.93 -9.78 8.95
C TYR A 9 -0.28 -8.49 8.43
N GLN A 10 -1.03 -7.39 8.50
CA GLN A 10 -0.55 -6.08 8.10
C GLN A 10 0.33 -5.47 9.18
N VAL A 11 1.51 -5.01 8.77
CA VAL A 11 2.45 -4.27 9.63
C VAL A 11 2.64 -2.86 9.09
N PHE A 12 2.40 -1.88 9.95
CA PHE A 12 2.81 -0.50 9.77
C PHE A 12 4.22 -0.36 10.37
N PRO A 13 5.29 -0.22 9.57
CA PRO A 13 6.66 -0.39 10.05
C PRO A 13 7.04 0.52 11.20
N ASP A 14 6.65 1.80 11.17
CA ASP A 14 6.94 2.76 12.24
C ASP A 14 6.32 2.39 13.60
N ARG A 15 5.31 1.49 13.63
CA ARG A 15 4.45 1.25 14.79
C ARG A 15 4.43 -0.20 15.28
N PHE A 16 5.23 -1.08 14.71
CA PHE A 16 5.20 -2.50 15.07
C PHE A 16 6.29 -2.87 16.07
N ALA A 17 7.55 -2.62 15.75
CA ALA A 17 8.68 -2.90 16.62
C ALA A 17 9.87 -2.00 16.25
N ARG A 18 10.62 -1.57 17.27
CA ARG A 18 11.80 -0.72 17.14
C ARG A 18 13.05 -1.52 17.48
N SER A 19 14.02 -1.54 16.58
CA SER A 19 15.35 -2.11 16.86
C SER A 19 16.25 -1.10 17.59
N GLN A 20 17.33 -1.59 18.18
CA GLN A 20 18.37 -0.70 18.75
C GLN A 20 19.05 0.15 17.68
N GLU A 21 19.15 -0.33 16.45
CA GLU A 21 19.75 0.40 15.33
C GLU A 21 18.93 1.66 14.96
N ALA A 22 17.62 1.65 15.21
CA ALA A 22 16.74 2.78 14.96
C ALA A 22 17.13 4.02 15.78
N ASP A 23 17.73 3.85 16.96
CA ASP A 23 18.12 4.95 17.85
C ASP A 23 19.22 5.84 17.25
N ASN A 24 20.00 5.30 16.32
CA ASN A 24 21.10 6.02 15.67
C ASN A 24 20.66 6.74 14.37
N ARG A 25 19.38 6.64 13.97
CA ARG A 25 18.88 7.24 12.72
C ARG A 25 18.43 8.68 12.98
N LYS A 26 18.97 9.60 12.20
CA LYS A 26 18.58 11.02 12.25
C LYS A 26 17.26 11.21 11.50
N LEU A 27 16.25 11.68 12.22
CA LEU A 27 14.98 12.07 11.60
C LEU A 27 15.14 13.38 10.79
N PRO A 28 14.36 13.56 9.71
CA PRO A 28 14.29 14.83 9.01
C PRO A 28 13.70 15.93 9.94
N GLU A 29 14.01 17.19 9.64
CA GLU A 29 13.62 18.34 10.49
C GLU A 29 12.10 18.49 10.68
N TRP A 30 11.31 18.04 9.69
CA TRP A 30 9.86 18.11 9.76
C TRP A 30 9.24 16.98 10.61
N ALA A 31 10.00 15.94 10.96
CA ALA A 31 9.50 14.79 11.67
C ALA A 31 9.45 15.04 13.20
N ILE A 32 8.39 14.60 13.81
CA ILE A 32 8.18 14.67 15.27
C ILE A 32 8.60 13.35 15.89
N ALA A 33 9.75 13.33 16.57
CA ALA A 33 10.20 12.15 17.31
C ALA A 33 9.27 11.88 18.48
N LYS A 34 8.83 10.64 18.62
CA LYS A 34 8.00 10.16 19.75
C LYS A 34 8.73 9.05 20.49
N SER A 35 8.65 9.06 21.82
CA SER A 35 9.00 7.88 22.59
C SER A 35 8.03 6.75 22.29
N TRP A 36 8.46 5.49 22.46
CA TRP A 36 7.63 4.33 22.08
C TRP A 36 6.28 4.31 22.81
N ASP A 37 6.27 4.74 24.07
CA ASP A 37 5.08 4.76 24.94
C ASP A 37 4.29 6.08 24.89
N ALA A 38 4.67 7.01 24.00
CA ALA A 38 3.99 8.30 23.92
C ALA A 38 2.58 8.15 23.32
N GLU A 39 1.68 9.00 23.77
CA GLU A 39 0.35 9.09 23.19
C GLU A 39 0.39 9.49 21.72
N VAL A 40 -0.41 8.79 20.90
CA VAL A 40 -0.53 9.05 19.46
C VAL A 40 -1.49 10.21 19.23
N ILE A 41 -1.05 11.21 18.46
CA ILE A 41 -1.96 12.23 17.91
C ILE A 41 -2.72 11.57 16.75
N GLY A 42 -3.96 11.16 16.99
CA GLY A 42 -4.76 10.39 16.03
C GLY A 42 -5.47 11.23 14.96
N LYS A 43 -5.50 12.57 15.14
CA LYS A 43 -6.24 13.49 14.25
C LYS A 43 -5.56 14.83 14.14
N GLY A 44 -5.78 15.49 13.00
CA GLY A 44 -5.33 16.86 12.75
C GLY A 44 -3.87 16.98 12.36
N PRO A 45 -3.31 18.20 12.38
CA PRO A 45 -1.93 18.47 12.04
C PRO A 45 -0.94 17.64 12.85
N GLY A 46 0.13 17.19 12.22
CA GLY A 46 1.17 16.40 12.86
C GLY A 46 0.90 14.88 12.90
N THR A 47 -0.29 14.41 12.55
CA THR A 47 -0.61 12.96 12.55
C THR A 47 0.35 12.15 11.67
N ALA A 48 0.66 12.64 10.47
CA ALA A 48 1.56 12.00 9.53
C ALA A 48 3.05 12.24 9.82
N GLU A 49 3.37 13.14 10.75
CA GLU A 49 4.73 13.58 11.05
C GLU A 49 5.34 12.87 12.28
N GLN A 50 4.54 12.12 13.05
CA GLN A 50 5.00 11.42 14.25
C GLN A 50 5.74 10.15 13.90
N PHE A 51 6.98 10.03 14.36
CA PHE A 51 7.81 8.85 14.20
C PHE A 51 8.10 8.22 15.56
N PHE A 52 7.66 6.97 15.73
CA PHE A 52 7.93 6.14 16.90
C PHE A 52 9.18 5.29 16.72
N GLY A 53 9.72 5.26 15.51
CA GLY A 53 10.99 4.64 15.19
C GLY A 53 10.95 3.13 14.98
N GLY A 54 9.77 2.54 14.77
CA GLY A 54 9.69 1.16 14.29
C GLY A 54 10.38 1.00 12.94
N ASP A 55 11.00 -0.16 12.71
CA ASP A 55 11.81 -0.42 11.53
C ASP A 55 11.79 -1.88 11.07
N LEU A 56 12.37 -2.16 9.90
CA LEU A 56 12.39 -3.52 9.34
C LEU A 56 13.19 -4.51 10.19
N LYS A 57 14.24 -4.04 10.87
CA LYS A 57 15.01 -4.87 11.79
C LYS A 57 14.20 -5.26 13.01
N GLY A 58 13.46 -4.32 13.60
CA GLY A 58 12.53 -4.62 14.69
C GLY A 58 11.46 -5.63 14.27
N ILE A 59 10.93 -5.52 13.04
CA ILE A 59 9.99 -6.51 12.51
C ILE A 59 10.67 -7.88 12.40
N GLU A 60 11.89 -7.95 11.86
CA GLU A 60 12.69 -9.19 11.73
C GLU A 60 12.87 -9.90 13.07
N GLU A 61 13.15 -9.15 14.12
CA GLU A 61 13.35 -9.67 15.48
C GLU A 61 12.06 -10.23 16.10
N HIS A 62 10.88 -9.83 15.57
CA HIS A 62 9.57 -10.23 16.08
C HIS A 62 8.78 -11.17 15.15
N LEU A 63 9.42 -11.79 14.17
CA LEU A 63 8.76 -12.74 13.25
C LEU A 63 8.12 -13.95 13.97
N ASP A 64 8.69 -14.37 15.09
CA ASP A 64 8.11 -15.48 15.88
C ASP A 64 6.77 -15.10 16.53
N HIS A 65 6.57 -13.82 16.87
CA HIS A 65 5.27 -13.33 17.30
C HIS A 65 4.21 -13.50 16.21
N LEU A 66 4.54 -13.15 14.97
CA LEU A 66 3.63 -13.31 13.82
C LEU A 66 3.26 -14.78 13.61
N LYS A 67 4.22 -15.67 13.67
CA LYS A 67 3.97 -17.12 13.58
C LYS A 67 3.08 -17.62 14.71
N LYS A 68 3.32 -17.18 15.93
CA LYS A 68 2.55 -17.60 17.13
C LYS A 68 1.06 -17.23 17.01
N ILE A 69 0.73 -16.13 16.36
CA ILE A 69 -0.67 -15.73 16.10
C ILE A 69 -1.25 -16.36 14.83
N GLY A 70 -0.51 -17.22 14.14
CA GLY A 70 -0.96 -17.95 12.96
C GLY A 70 -0.82 -17.23 11.65
N ALA A 71 -0.10 -16.09 11.60
CA ALA A 71 0.20 -15.40 10.35
C ALA A 71 1.06 -16.28 9.43
N THR A 72 0.74 -16.27 8.14
CA THR A 72 1.52 -16.94 7.09
C THR A 72 2.08 -15.95 6.07
N ILE A 73 1.52 -14.75 6.04
CA ILE A 73 1.97 -13.64 5.20
C ILE A 73 2.20 -12.41 6.09
N LEU A 74 3.41 -11.86 6.02
CA LEU A 74 3.72 -10.51 6.50
C LEU A 74 3.44 -9.54 5.36
N TYR A 75 2.46 -8.66 5.53
CA TYR A 75 2.20 -7.55 4.61
C TYR A 75 2.72 -6.24 5.22
N LEU A 76 3.68 -5.62 4.55
CA LEU A 76 4.25 -4.33 4.92
C LEU A 76 3.49 -3.20 4.23
N THR A 77 2.97 -2.22 4.98
CA THR A 77 2.58 -0.93 4.38
C THR A 77 3.81 -0.26 3.78
N PRO A 78 3.70 0.84 3.01
CA PRO A 78 4.81 1.32 2.20
C PRO A 78 6.13 1.44 2.95
N PHE A 79 7.19 0.95 2.34
CA PHE A 79 8.55 0.98 2.88
C PHE A 79 9.51 1.88 2.08
N PHE A 80 9.02 2.53 1.03
CA PHE A 80 9.77 3.52 0.26
C PHE A 80 9.94 4.83 1.05
N PRO A 81 10.97 5.66 0.78
CA PRO A 81 11.08 6.96 1.42
C PRO A 81 9.88 7.85 1.04
N GLY A 82 9.45 8.70 1.96
CA GLY A 82 8.32 9.60 1.79
C GLY A 82 8.38 10.78 2.75
N GLY A 83 7.46 11.72 2.62
CA GLY A 83 7.30 12.90 3.48
C GLY A 83 6.36 12.65 4.67
N SER A 84 6.07 11.40 5.00
CA SER A 84 5.16 11.01 6.07
C SER A 84 5.59 9.72 6.75
N ASN A 85 5.06 9.47 7.96
CA ASN A 85 5.29 8.21 8.67
C ASN A 85 4.66 7.01 7.96
N HIS A 86 3.58 7.21 7.20
CA HIS A 86 2.87 6.16 6.45
C HIS A 86 3.47 5.86 5.08
N ARG A 87 4.26 6.76 4.50
CA ARG A 87 5.01 6.60 3.25
C ARG A 87 4.17 6.34 1.99
N TYR A 88 2.85 6.55 2.05
CA TYR A 88 2.02 6.51 0.84
C TYR A 88 2.33 7.64 -0.15
N ASP A 89 3.04 8.65 0.27
CA ASP A 89 3.59 9.77 -0.50
C ASP A 89 5.05 9.51 -0.90
N ALA A 90 5.32 8.38 -1.52
CA ALA A 90 6.67 7.96 -1.89
C ALA A 90 7.46 9.04 -2.66
N SER A 91 8.69 9.31 -2.24
CA SER A 91 9.61 10.23 -2.90
C SER A 91 10.58 9.53 -3.85
N SER A 92 10.71 8.21 -3.76
CA SER A 92 11.40 7.33 -4.70
C SER A 92 10.80 5.93 -4.61
N PHE A 93 10.85 5.16 -5.71
CA PHE A 93 10.56 3.72 -5.72
C PHE A 93 11.83 2.89 -5.90
N ASN A 94 12.98 3.54 -5.88
CA ASN A 94 14.26 2.90 -6.18
C ASN A 94 15.01 2.38 -4.95
N GLU A 95 14.57 2.76 -3.77
CA GLU A 95 15.22 2.39 -2.52
C GLU A 95 14.19 2.20 -1.39
N VAL A 96 14.60 1.46 -0.37
CA VAL A 96 13.87 1.37 0.90
C VAL A 96 14.26 2.57 1.76
N ASP A 97 13.29 3.13 2.48
CA ASP A 97 13.53 4.26 3.37
C ASP A 97 14.69 3.98 4.34
N PRO A 98 15.73 4.83 4.36
CA PRO A 98 16.83 4.73 5.33
C PRO A 98 16.36 4.72 6.78
N LEU A 99 15.24 5.39 7.10
CA LEU A 99 14.64 5.36 8.44
C LEU A 99 14.10 3.98 8.82
N LEU A 100 13.83 3.13 7.84
CA LEU A 100 13.45 1.73 8.06
C LEU A 100 14.63 0.76 8.01
N GLY A 101 15.86 1.24 7.75
CA GLY A 101 17.07 0.44 7.64
C GLY A 101 17.55 0.19 6.21
N GLY A 102 16.88 0.77 5.21
CA GLY A 102 17.30 0.73 3.81
C GLY A 102 17.19 -0.65 3.17
N ASN A 103 17.77 -0.77 1.98
CA ASN A 103 17.68 -1.97 1.14
C ASN A 103 18.20 -3.25 1.83
N ALA A 104 19.26 -3.14 2.62
CA ALA A 104 19.84 -4.28 3.32
C ALA A 104 18.89 -4.85 4.37
N ALA A 105 18.16 -3.99 5.09
CA ALA A 105 17.19 -4.42 6.09
C ALA A 105 15.99 -5.14 5.45
N LEU A 106 15.49 -4.68 4.30
CA LEU A 106 14.43 -5.38 3.59
C LEU A 106 14.88 -6.77 3.12
N LYS A 107 16.08 -6.85 2.53
CA LYS A 107 16.65 -8.13 2.10
C LYS A 107 16.75 -9.11 3.28
N SER A 108 17.33 -8.68 4.42
CA SER A 108 17.47 -9.50 5.62
C SER A 108 16.12 -9.96 6.15
N LEU A 109 15.14 -9.05 6.25
CA LEU A 109 13.78 -9.37 6.71
C LEU A 109 13.13 -10.45 5.84
N VAL A 110 13.21 -10.32 4.51
CA VAL A 110 12.62 -11.30 3.58
C VAL A 110 13.30 -12.66 3.71
N GLU A 111 14.62 -12.71 3.73
CA GLU A 111 15.37 -13.96 3.91
C GLU A 111 15.03 -14.65 5.23
N ARG A 112 14.91 -13.89 6.33
CA ARG A 112 14.55 -14.42 7.65
C ARG A 112 13.10 -14.87 7.72
N ALA A 113 12.18 -14.12 7.10
CA ALA A 113 10.79 -14.49 7.02
C ALA A 113 10.60 -15.81 6.26
N HIS A 114 11.25 -15.94 5.09
CA HIS A 114 11.25 -17.17 4.30
C HIS A 114 11.82 -18.37 5.08
N ALA A 115 12.93 -18.18 5.78
CA ALA A 115 13.51 -19.24 6.62
C ALA A 115 12.57 -19.71 7.74
N LYS A 116 11.62 -18.87 8.16
CA LYS A 116 10.57 -19.20 9.12
C LYS A 116 9.26 -19.67 8.47
N GLY A 117 9.19 -19.78 7.15
CA GLY A 117 8.01 -20.18 6.41
C GLY A 117 6.93 -19.10 6.30
N LEU A 118 7.30 -17.82 6.49
CA LEU A 118 6.46 -16.65 6.24
C LEU A 118 6.71 -16.13 4.83
N ARG A 119 5.66 -15.71 4.14
CA ARG A 119 5.73 -14.93 2.90
C ARG A 119 5.76 -13.43 3.23
N VAL A 120 6.35 -12.61 2.35
CA VAL A 120 6.43 -11.16 2.54
C VAL A 120 5.84 -10.44 1.35
N MET A 121 4.87 -9.58 1.59
CA MET A 121 4.25 -8.72 0.57
C MET A 121 4.52 -7.25 0.88
N GLY A 122 4.75 -6.47 -0.16
CA GLY A 122 4.86 -5.01 -0.07
C GLY A 122 3.58 -4.30 -0.48
N ASP A 123 3.58 -2.99 -0.29
CA ASP A 123 2.53 -2.06 -0.70
C ASP A 123 3.05 -1.14 -1.80
N LEU A 124 2.27 -0.94 -2.86
CA LEU A 124 2.67 -0.17 -4.01
C LEU A 124 1.61 0.87 -4.37
N THR A 125 1.99 2.15 -4.32
CA THR A 125 1.12 3.28 -4.64
C THR A 125 1.08 3.53 -6.14
N ALA A 126 0.33 2.72 -6.89
CA ALA A 126 0.22 2.84 -8.34
C ALA A 126 -0.75 3.96 -8.80
N ASN A 127 -1.48 4.59 -7.88
CA ASN A 127 -2.38 5.69 -8.19
C ASN A 127 -1.69 7.07 -8.24
N HIS A 128 -0.66 7.27 -7.43
CA HIS A 128 0.02 8.55 -7.20
C HIS A 128 1.44 8.36 -6.68
N SER A 129 2.26 9.39 -6.75
CA SER A 129 3.50 9.50 -5.98
C SER A 129 3.37 10.54 -4.88
N GLY A 130 4.43 10.77 -4.11
CA GLY A 130 4.58 11.97 -3.31
C GLY A 130 4.90 13.21 -4.18
N ASP A 131 4.62 14.41 -3.69
CA ASP A 131 5.02 15.68 -4.32
C ASP A 131 6.53 15.96 -4.20
N LYS A 132 7.24 15.13 -3.44
CA LYS A 132 8.71 15.12 -3.33
C LYS A 132 9.35 14.01 -4.18
N HIS A 133 8.58 13.27 -4.95
CA HIS A 133 9.10 12.22 -5.82
C HIS A 133 10.02 12.81 -6.89
N GLU A 134 11.12 12.13 -7.15
CA GLU A 134 12.11 12.56 -8.15
C GLU A 134 11.49 12.86 -9.53
N TRP A 135 10.53 12.04 -9.98
CA TRP A 135 9.82 12.26 -11.25
C TRP A 135 8.91 13.50 -11.20
N PHE A 136 8.23 13.72 -10.08
CA PHE A 136 7.37 14.90 -9.93
C PHE A 136 8.20 16.18 -9.89
N LEU A 137 9.27 16.19 -9.11
CA LEU A 137 10.18 17.36 -9.00
C LEU A 137 10.85 17.71 -10.33
N ALA A 138 11.22 16.70 -11.14
CA ALA A 138 11.78 16.92 -12.48
C ALA A 138 10.79 17.62 -13.42
N ALA A 139 9.50 17.28 -13.32
CA ALA A 139 8.44 17.75 -14.21
C ALA A 139 7.72 19.02 -13.71
N TYR A 140 7.65 19.23 -12.40
CA TYR A 140 6.93 20.39 -11.82
C TYR A 140 7.53 21.71 -12.28
N LYS A 141 6.70 22.57 -12.88
CA LYS A 141 7.10 23.83 -13.55
C LYS A 141 8.08 23.65 -14.71
N ASN A 142 8.23 22.43 -15.22
CA ASN A 142 9.13 22.11 -16.34
C ASN A 142 8.42 21.24 -17.39
N PRO A 143 7.64 21.84 -18.31
CA PRO A 143 6.91 21.09 -19.33
C PRO A 143 7.79 20.34 -20.35
N LYS A 144 9.10 20.62 -20.34
CA LYS A 144 10.07 19.97 -21.25
C LYS A 144 10.73 18.73 -20.62
N ALA A 145 10.47 18.45 -19.35
CA ALA A 145 11.03 17.24 -18.70
C ALA A 145 10.46 15.96 -19.33
N PRO A 146 11.25 14.89 -19.43
CA PRO A 146 10.75 13.58 -19.85
C PRO A 146 9.59 13.06 -18.99
N GLU A 147 9.54 13.47 -17.73
CA GLU A 147 8.50 13.08 -16.77
C GLU A 147 7.26 13.99 -16.82
N SER A 148 7.21 14.96 -17.75
CA SER A 148 6.09 15.91 -17.85
C SER A 148 4.75 15.22 -18.15
N ASP A 149 4.76 14.09 -18.84
CA ASP A 149 3.56 13.29 -19.14
C ASP A 149 3.22 12.24 -18.08
N PHE A 150 4.02 12.13 -17.01
CA PHE A 150 3.75 11.17 -15.92
C PHE A 150 2.60 11.58 -15.02
N TYR A 151 2.21 12.83 -15.05
CA TYR A 151 1.17 13.41 -14.21
C TYR A 151 0.17 14.21 -15.05
N TYR A 152 -1.02 14.42 -14.54
CA TYR A 152 -2.02 15.29 -15.16
C TYR A 152 -1.72 16.76 -14.84
N PHE A 153 -0.71 17.29 -15.52
CA PHE A 153 -0.30 18.68 -15.37
C PHE A 153 -1.13 19.65 -16.21
N GLN A 154 -1.20 20.90 -15.74
CA GLN A 154 -1.86 22.05 -16.38
C GLN A 154 -1.01 23.30 -16.15
N ASP A 155 -1.31 24.37 -16.92
CA ASP A 155 -0.71 25.70 -16.74
C ASP A 155 0.84 25.67 -16.67
N GLY A 156 1.48 25.09 -17.67
CA GLY A 156 2.94 24.95 -17.70
C GLY A 156 3.50 24.11 -16.54
N ASN A 157 2.81 23.05 -16.18
CA ASN A 157 3.13 22.13 -15.08
C ASN A 157 3.11 22.78 -13.68
N LYS A 158 2.38 23.89 -13.52
CA LYS A 158 2.23 24.56 -12.22
C LYS A 158 1.03 24.05 -11.43
N LYS A 159 0.04 23.50 -12.12
CA LYS A 159 -1.16 22.86 -11.55
C LYS A 159 -1.19 21.40 -11.95
N TYR A 160 -1.78 20.58 -11.12
CA TYR A 160 -1.86 19.14 -11.35
C TYR A 160 -3.05 18.52 -10.62
N ASP A 161 -3.52 17.41 -11.13
CA ASP A 161 -4.50 16.59 -10.42
C ASP A 161 -3.82 15.74 -9.34
N SER A 162 -4.51 15.59 -8.22
CA SER A 162 -4.05 14.81 -7.08
C SER A 162 -5.15 13.90 -6.54
N TRP A 163 -4.77 12.87 -5.78
CA TRP A 163 -5.73 11.99 -5.14
C TRP A 163 -6.62 12.76 -4.17
N TRP A 164 -7.92 12.80 -4.44
CA TRP A 164 -8.92 13.54 -3.64
C TRP A 164 -8.58 15.02 -3.40
N GLY A 165 -7.80 15.64 -4.27
CA GLY A 165 -7.37 17.02 -4.10
C GLY A 165 -6.27 17.21 -3.05
N VAL A 166 -5.65 16.14 -2.55
CA VAL A 166 -4.53 16.20 -1.60
C VAL A 166 -3.25 16.58 -2.34
N PRO A 167 -2.68 17.80 -2.14
CA PRO A 167 -1.56 18.29 -2.96
C PRO A 167 -0.30 17.44 -2.88
N SER A 168 -0.05 16.79 -1.75
CA SER A 168 1.12 15.92 -1.56
C SER A 168 1.03 14.59 -2.32
N LEU A 169 -0.08 14.31 -3.03
CA LEU A 169 -0.33 13.03 -3.71
C LEU A 169 -0.67 13.24 -5.19
N PRO A 170 0.26 13.76 -6.02
CA PRO A 170 0.03 13.99 -7.46
C PRO A 170 -0.29 12.69 -8.18
N LYS A 171 -1.37 12.70 -8.97
CA LYS A 171 -1.93 11.53 -9.62
C LYS A 171 -1.14 11.16 -10.88
N PHE A 172 -0.81 9.87 -11.01
CA PHE A 172 -0.16 9.34 -12.21
C PHE A 172 -1.07 9.35 -13.43
N ASN A 173 -0.48 9.75 -14.55
CA ASN A 173 -1.09 9.72 -15.88
C ASN A 173 -0.66 8.45 -16.64
N TRP A 174 -1.50 7.45 -16.61
CA TRP A 174 -1.22 6.15 -17.24
C TRP A 174 -1.35 6.14 -18.77
N ASN A 175 -1.63 7.28 -19.41
CA ASN A 175 -1.42 7.45 -20.86
C ASN A 175 0.07 7.39 -21.21
N SER A 176 0.96 7.81 -20.30
CA SER A 176 2.41 7.82 -20.52
C SER A 176 2.98 6.41 -20.65
N GLN A 177 3.53 6.12 -21.82
CA GLN A 177 4.20 4.83 -22.08
C GLN A 177 5.52 4.71 -21.32
N GLU A 178 6.22 5.83 -21.10
CA GLU A 178 7.46 5.83 -20.34
C GLU A 178 7.20 5.60 -18.85
N LEU A 179 6.12 6.17 -18.28
CA LEU A 179 5.69 5.85 -16.93
C LEU A 179 5.37 4.36 -16.79
N ARG A 180 4.59 3.79 -17.73
CA ARG A 180 4.27 2.36 -17.75
C ARG A 180 5.53 1.50 -17.74
N LYS A 181 6.50 1.82 -18.59
CA LYS A 181 7.78 1.13 -18.68
C LYS A 181 8.61 1.22 -17.38
N ARG A 182 8.69 2.41 -16.77
CA ARG A 182 9.44 2.57 -15.53
C ARG A 182 8.77 1.92 -14.33
N PHE A 183 7.45 1.96 -14.28
CA PHE A 183 6.74 1.57 -13.06
C PHE A 183 6.19 0.14 -13.11
N ILE A 184 5.43 -0.24 -14.15
CA ILE A 184 4.64 -1.47 -14.15
C ILE A 184 5.05 -2.49 -15.21
N LEU A 185 5.68 -2.09 -16.31
CA LEU A 185 5.88 -2.95 -17.48
C LEU A 185 7.31 -3.49 -17.57
N GLY A 186 7.42 -4.82 -17.57
CA GLY A 186 8.66 -5.54 -17.90
C GLY A 186 9.66 -5.65 -16.74
N LYS A 187 10.73 -6.37 -17.01
CA LYS A 187 11.71 -6.86 -16.02
C LYS A 187 12.52 -5.78 -15.29
N SER A 188 12.58 -4.57 -15.83
CA SER A 188 13.29 -3.42 -15.23
C SER A 188 12.39 -2.45 -14.48
N SER A 189 11.08 -2.69 -14.46
CA SER A 189 10.10 -1.86 -13.79
C SER A 189 10.20 -1.93 -12.26
N VAL A 190 9.61 -0.94 -11.59
CA VAL A 190 9.48 -0.92 -10.13
C VAL A 190 8.78 -2.19 -9.63
N VAL A 191 7.67 -2.59 -10.26
CA VAL A 191 6.95 -3.83 -9.93
C VAL A 191 7.87 -5.04 -9.91
N ALA A 192 8.71 -5.20 -10.93
CA ALA A 192 9.60 -6.35 -11.07
C ALA A 192 10.82 -6.32 -10.15
N LYS A 193 11.35 -5.12 -9.87
CA LYS A 193 12.60 -4.95 -9.11
C LYS A 193 12.56 -5.65 -7.76
N TRP A 194 11.54 -5.46 -7.01
CA TRP A 194 11.43 -5.91 -5.61
C TRP A 194 10.99 -7.37 -5.47
N LEU A 195 10.39 -7.93 -6.53
CA LEU A 195 10.02 -9.35 -6.58
C LEU A 195 11.22 -10.26 -6.91
N LYS A 196 12.27 -9.70 -7.51
CA LYS A 196 13.48 -10.43 -7.89
C LYS A 196 14.54 -10.39 -6.81
N SER A 197 15.55 -11.30 -6.95
CA SER A 197 16.80 -11.21 -6.19
C SER A 197 17.40 -9.80 -6.36
N PRO A 198 17.94 -9.21 -5.26
CA PRO A 198 18.20 -9.82 -3.95
C PRO A 198 17.05 -9.66 -2.94
N TYR A 199 15.91 -9.06 -3.29
CA TYR A 199 14.84 -8.76 -2.35
C TYR A 199 13.84 -9.92 -2.21
N GLY A 200 13.26 -10.38 -3.33
CA GLY A 200 12.43 -11.59 -3.37
C GLY A 200 11.09 -11.47 -2.63
N LEU A 201 10.40 -10.34 -2.73
CA LEU A 201 9.03 -10.23 -2.23
C LEU A 201 8.12 -11.27 -2.89
N ASP A 202 7.15 -11.77 -2.14
CA ASP A 202 6.18 -12.75 -2.60
C ASP A 202 4.92 -12.13 -3.23
N GLY A 203 4.83 -10.81 -3.27
CA GLY A 203 3.68 -10.15 -3.89
C GLY A 203 3.54 -8.67 -3.55
N TRP A 204 2.48 -8.10 -4.13
CA TRP A 204 2.11 -6.71 -3.94
C TRP A 204 0.66 -6.55 -3.50
N ARG A 205 0.43 -5.61 -2.61
CA ARG A 205 -0.86 -4.96 -2.45
C ARG A 205 -0.82 -3.63 -3.20
N ILE A 206 -1.80 -3.37 -4.04
CA ILE A 206 -1.90 -2.11 -4.76
C ILE A 206 -2.81 -1.17 -4.00
N ASP A 207 -2.23 -0.05 -3.56
CA ASP A 207 -2.91 1.04 -2.89
C ASP A 207 -3.90 1.74 -3.83
N VAL A 208 -5.09 2.07 -3.31
CA VAL A 208 -6.15 2.75 -4.06
C VAL A 208 -6.40 2.10 -5.43
N ALA A 209 -6.38 0.78 -5.50
CA ALA A 209 -6.51 0.03 -6.76
C ALA A 209 -7.79 0.40 -7.51
N ASN A 210 -8.88 0.70 -6.80
CA ASN A 210 -10.15 1.12 -7.39
C ASN A 210 -10.12 2.48 -8.12
N MET A 211 -9.08 3.30 -7.90
CA MET A 211 -8.92 4.60 -8.55
C MET A 211 -7.67 4.69 -9.44
N THR A 212 -6.80 3.67 -9.40
CA THR A 212 -5.58 3.63 -10.21
C THR A 212 -5.93 3.66 -11.70
N GLY A 213 -5.41 4.66 -12.42
CA GLY A 213 -5.67 4.84 -13.86
C GLY A 213 -7.06 5.32 -14.19
N TRP A 214 -7.85 5.73 -13.21
CA TRP A 214 -9.20 6.26 -13.45
C TRP A 214 -9.28 7.74 -13.04
N ILE A 215 -9.49 8.60 -14.05
CA ILE A 215 -9.74 10.03 -13.88
C ILE A 215 -10.47 10.58 -15.09
N ARG A 216 -11.56 11.31 -14.90
CA ARG A 216 -12.39 11.88 -15.97
C ARG A 216 -12.82 10.80 -16.98
N GLU A 217 -12.40 10.93 -18.24
CA GLU A 217 -12.68 9.99 -19.33
C GLU A 217 -11.69 8.82 -19.37
N ASP A 218 -10.51 8.97 -18.74
CA ASP A 218 -9.49 7.92 -18.69
C ASP A 218 -9.91 6.82 -17.72
N ASN A 219 -9.93 5.59 -18.20
CA ASN A 219 -10.21 4.40 -17.41
C ASN A 219 -9.29 3.24 -17.80
N PHE A 220 -8.08 3.26 -17.29
CA PHE A 220 -7.09 2.19 -17.45
C PHE A 220 -7.07 1.22 -16.26
N ASN A 221 -8.05 1.31 -15.36
CA ASN A 221 -8.01 0.63 -14.07
C ASN A 221 -7.76 -0.88 -14.19
N ARG A 222 -8.57 -1.58 -15.00
CA ARG A 222 -8.40 -3.01 -15.23
C ARG A 222 -7.10 -3.31 -15.98
N GLU A 223 -6.80 -2.56 -17.04
CA GLU A 223 -5.61 -2.74 -17.87
C GLU A 223 -4.31 -2.64 -17.03
N ILE A 224 -4.23 -1.68 -16.12
CA ILE A 224 -3.07 -1.55 -15.23
C ILE A 224 -2.90 -2.78 -14.34
N GLY A 225 -3.98 -3.29 -13.78
CA GLY A 225 -3.96 -4.55 -13.02
C GLY A 225 -3.44 -5.72 -13.85
N GLN A 226 -3.88 -5.83 -15.10
CA GLN A 226 -3.43 -6.86 -16.05
C GLN A 226 -1.94 -6.72 -16.39
N VAL A 227 -1.47 -5.49 -16.66
CA VAL A 227 -0.04 -5.23 -16.95
C VAL A 227 0.84 -5.54 -15.73
N ILE A 228 0.41 -5.15 -14.54
CA ILE A 228 1.12 -5.50 -13.29
C ILE A 228 1.19 -7.02 -13.14
N ARG A 229 0.06 -7.73 -13.30
CA ARG A 229 0.04 -9.20 -13.19
C ARG A 229 0.93 -9.86 -14.22
N GLY A 230 0.86 -9.45 -15.49
CA GLY A 230 1.72 -9.96 -16.56
C GLY A 230 3.21 -9.78 -16.27
N THR A 231 3.60 -8.60 -15.76
CA THR A 231 4.99 -8.35 -15.31
C THR A 231 5.39 -9.26 -14.15
N MET A 232 4.50 -9.46 -13.19
CA MET A 232 4.72 -10.37 -12.06
C MET A 232 4.87 -11.83 -12.54
N ASP A 233 4.05 -12.27 -13.48
CA ASP A 233 4.14 -13.61 -14.08
C ASP A 233 5.48 -13.86 -14.77
N ASP A 234 6.02 -12.84 -15.44
CA ASP A 234 7.31 -12.91 -16.13
C ASP A 234 8.52 -13.02 -15.20
N VAL A 235 8.44 -12.51 -13.97
CA VAL A 235 9.60 -12.42 -13.07
C VAL A 235 9.46 -13.23 -11.78
N ALA A 236 8.23 -13.46 -11.34
CA ALA A 236 7.89 -14.17 -10.11
C ALA A 236 6.48 -14.79 -10.22
N PRO A 237 6.29 -15.86 -11.03
CA PRO A 237 4.97 -16.41 -11.36
C PRO A 237 4.17 -16.88 -10.15
N ASP A 238 4.84 -17.27 -9.07
CA ASP A 238 4.20 -17.66 -7.81
C ASP A 238 3.82 -16.46 -6.92
N SER A 239 4.09 -15.23 -7.35
CA SER A 239 3.77 -14.03 -6.56
C SER A 239 2.27 -13.75 -6.52
N PHE A 240 1.83 -13.03 -5.47
CA PHE A 240 0.42 -12.74 -5.21
C PHE A 240 0.12 -11.25 -5.36
N LEU A 241 -0.99 -10.93 -6.02
CA LEU A 241 -1.43 -9.55 -6.28
C LEU A 241 -2.78 -9.31 -5.61
N ILE A 242 -2.81 -8.38 -4.64
CA ILE A 242 -4.04 -7.93 -3.95
C ILE A 242 -4.31 -6.47 -4.31
N GLY A 243 -5.56 -6.14 -4.63
CA GLY A 243 -5.98 -4.76 -4.84
C GLY A 243 -6.77 -4.21 -3.65
N GLU A 244 -6.55 -2.93 -3.32
CA GLU A 244 -7.44 -2.23 -2.41
C GLU A 244 -8.65 -1.73 -3.20
N PHE A 245 -9.79 -2.38 -2.98
CA PHE A 245 -11.07 -1.97 -3.55
C PHE A 245 -12.07 -1.70 -2.43
N THR A 246 -12.65 -0.51 -2.43
CA THR A 246 -13.67 -0.10 -1.44
C THR A 246 -15.09 -0.44 -1.85
N SER A 247 -15.28 -0.86 -3.11
CA SER A 247 -16.54 -1.24 -3.74
C SER A 247 -16.46 -2.66 -4.31
N ASP A 248 -17.41 -3.04 -5.15
CA ASP A 248 -17.39 -4.30 -5.87
C ASP A 248 -16.19 -4.38 -6.82
N ALA A 249 -15.44 -5.47 -6.73
CA ALA A 249 -14.23 -5.73 -7.50
C ALA A 249 -14.34 -7.01 -8.34
N ALA A 250 -15.53 -7.58 -8.50
CA ALA A 250 -15.71 -8.84 -9.22
C ALA A 250 -15.01 -8.84 -10.58
N ASN A 251 -15.16 -7.76 -11.36
CA ASN A 251 -14.55 -7.61 -12.69
C ASN A 251 -13.02 -7.51 -12.68
N HIS A 252 -12.41 -7.37 -11.50
CA HIS A 252 -10.95 -7.24 -11.34
C HIS A 252 -10.27 -8.52 -10.85
N VAL A 253 -11.05 -9.56 -10.49
CA VAL A 253 -10.54 -10.83 -9.97
C VAL A 253 -10.89 -12.02 -10.87
N GLU A 254 -11.04 -11.78 -12.16
CA GLU A 254 -11.40 -12.81 -13.16
C GLU A 254 -10.22 -13.69 -13.62
N GLY A 255 -9.06 -13.59 -12.96
CA GLY A 255 -7.91 -14.48 -13.17
C GLY A 255 -6.76 -13.87 -14.00
N ASP A 256 -6.94 -12.72 -14.62
CA ASP A 256 -5.97 -12.06 -15.48
C ASP A 256 -5.32 -10.81 -14.88
N SER A 257 -5.76 -10.42 -13.67
CA SER A 257 -5.25 -9.23 -12.99
C SER A 257 -5.08 -9.49 -11.49
N TYR A 258 -5.88 -8.87 -10.62
CA TYR A 258 -5.81 -9.13 -9.19
C TYR A 258 -6.30 -10.56 -8.86
N GLN A 259 -5.60 -11.22 -7.95
CA GLN A 259 -5.99 -12.55 -7.47
C GLN A 259 -6.90 -12.47 -6.24
N SER A 260 -6.91 -11.33 -5.57
CA SER A 260 -7.79 -11.05 -4.44
C SER A 260 -7.93 -9.55 -4.21
N THR A 261 -8.85 -9.19 -3.33
CA THR A 261 -9.07 -7.80 -2.91
C THR A 261 -9.19 -7.68 -1.40
N MET A 262 -8.99 -6.47 -0.88
CA MET A 262 -9.38 -6.13 0.49
C MET A 262 -10.91 -5.97 0.55
N THR A 263 -11.59 -6.85 1.26
CA THR A 263 -13.06 -7.00 1.22
C THR A 263 -13.78 -6.03 2.17
N TYR A 264 -13.61 -4.72 1.95
CA TYR A 264 -14.24 -3.70 2.79
C TYR A 264 -15.77 -3.78 2.79
N SER A 265 -16.38 -3.82 1.59
CA SER A 265 -17.84 -3.81 1.44
C SER A 265 -18.49 -5.11 1.88
N ASN A 266 -17.85 -6.24 1.60
CA ASN A 266 -18.47 -7.55 1.71
C ASN A 266 -18.19 -8.25 3.04
N PHE A 267 -17.15 -7.84 3.76
CA PHE A 267 -16.79 -8.44 5.04
C PHE A 267 -16.56 -7.39 6.12
N THR A 268 -15.57 -6.51 5.95
CA THR A 268 -15.10 -5.62 7.01
C THR A 268 -16.22 -4.71 7.54
N ARG A 269 -16.91 -3.99 6.65
CA ARG A 269 -18.00 -3.08 7.03
C ARG A 269 -19.22 -3.79 7.61
N PRO A 270 -19.70 -4.92 7.05
CA PRO A 270 -20.75 -5.72 7.67
C PRO A 270 -20.39 -6.22 9.07
N VAL A 271 -19.16 -6.71 9.27
CA VAL A 271 -18.70 -7.17 10.59
C VAL A 271 -18.64 -6.00 11.58
N TRP A 272 -18.11 -4.86 11.18
CA TRP A 272 -18.09 -3.67 12.03
C TRP A 272 -19.50 -3.20 12.41
N ARG A 273 -20.45 -3.25 11.48
CA ARG A 273 -21.85 -2.93 11.75
C ARG A 273 -22.50 -3.92 12.71
N TRP A 274 -22.18 -5.19 12.60
CA TRP A 274 -22.66 -6.22 13.51
C TRP A 274 -22.11 -6.05 14.93
N LEU A 275 -20.82 -5.74 15.05
CA LEU A 275 -20.15 -5.52 16.32
C LEU A 275 -20.41 -4.12 16.92
N TRP A 276 -21.11 -3.26 16.21
CA TRP A 276 -21.31 -1.89 16.65
C TRP A 276 -22.12 -1.79 17.94
N ASN A 277 -21.56 -1.05 18.92
CA ASN A 277 -22.25 -0.72 20.16
C ASN A 277 -23.08 0.59 19.98
N PRO A 278 -24.42 0.55 20.04
CA PRO A 278 -25.26 1.73 19.85
C PRO A 278 -25.09 2.79 20.94
N LYS A 279 -24.49 2.45 22.08
CA LYS A 279 -24.23 3.36 23.18
C LYS A 279 -22.96 4.21 22.99
N GLU A 280 -22.09 3.83 22.06
CA GLU A 280 -20.89 4.61 21.76
C GLU A 280 -21.21 5.75 20.79
N LYS A 281 -20.85 6.97 21.19
CA LYS A 281 -20.92 8.13 20.29
C LYS A 281 -19.86 7.96 19.21
N ARG A 282 -20.28 7.89 17.95
CA ARG A 282 -19.36 7.97 16.81
C ARG A 282 -19.08 9.41 16.48
N GLU A 283 -17.82 9.70 16.21
CA GLU A 283 -17.44 10.97 15.61
C GLU A 283 -17.91 11.02 14.14
N GLU A 284 -18.43 12.15 13.71
CA GLU A 284 -18.75 12.40 12.31
C GLU A 284 -17.48 12.24 11.47
N GLY A 285 -17.56 11.44 10.41
CA GLY A 285 -16.46 11.26 9.44
C GLY A 285 -15.77 9.90 9.43
N GLN A 286 -16.18 8.91 10.22
CA GLN A 286 -15.70 7.54 10.03
C GLN A 286 -16.28 6.96 8.73
N VAL A 287 -15.45 6.98 7.68
CA VAL A 287 -15.80 6.50 6.34
C VAL A 287 -16.24 5.04 6.37
N GLY A 288 -17.42 4.78 5.87
CA GLY A 288 -17.86 3.44 5.46
C GLY A 288 -18.56 2.57 6.49
N VAL A 289 -18.77 3.02 7.71
CA VAL A 289 -19.60 2.31 8.68
C VAL A 289 -20.96 2.97 8.77
N GLY A 290 -22.00 2.30 8.28
CA GLY A 290 -23.38 2.81 8.33
C GLY A 290 -23.81 3.21 9.75
N ARG A 291 -24.79 4.11 9.85
CA ARG A 291 -25.29 4.68 11.12
C ARG A 291 -26.09 3.70 11.99
N LYS A 292 -26.31 2.47 11.54
CA LYS A 292 -27.10 1.45 12.26
C LYS A 292 -26.33 0.13 12.35
N GLY A 293 -26.39 -0.51 13.52
CA GLY A 293 -26.00 -1.90 13.67
C GLY A 293 -26.87 -2.82 12.82
N ILE A 294 -26.39 -4.03 12.58
CA ILE A 294 -27.11 -5.10 11.88
C ILE A 294 -27.24 -6.32 12.77
N ALA A 295 -28.28 -7.11 12.57
CA ALA A 295 -28.43 -8.40 13.24
C ALA A 295 -27.46 -9.45 12.66
N ALA A 296 -27.13 -10.47 13.43
CA ALA A 296 -26.28 -11.59 12.96
C ALA A 296 -26.90 -12.30 11.73
N SER A 297 -28.23 -12.39 11.67
CA SER A 297 -28.93 -12.94 10.51
C SER A 297 -28.70 -12.13 9.23
N GLU A 298 -28.67 -10.78 9.33
CA GLU A 298 -28.37 -9.91 8.19
C GLU A 298 -26.90 -10.04 7.77
N LEU A 299 -25.95 -10.11 8.73
CA LEU A 299 -24.55 -10.40 8.44
C LEU A 299 -24.38 -11.71 7.66
N MET A 300 -25.05 -12.78 8.12
CA MET A 300 -25.01 -14.08 7.45
C MET A 300 -25.64 -14.05 6.04
N GLN A 301 -26.69 -13.27 5.85
CA GLN A 301 -27.31 -13.09 4.54
C GLN A 301 -26.36 -12.36 3.58
N LEU A 302 -25.73 -11.28 4.02
CA LEU A 302 -24.71 -10.55 3.25
C LEU A 302 -23.54 -11.47 2.89
N HIS A 303 -23.04 -12.24 3.86
CA HIS A 303 -21.95 -13.19 3.60
C HIS A 303 -22.33 -14.22 2.53
N LYS A 304 -23.53 -14.80 2.59
CA LYS A 304 -24.02 -15.77 1.58
C LYS A 304 -24.18 -15.11 0.20
N GLN A 305 -24.65 -13.86 0.15
CA GLN A 305 -24.79 -13.12 -1.10
C GLN A 305 -23.47 -12.95 -1.83
N PHE A 306 -22.38 -12.74 -1.09
CA PHE A 306 -21.06 -12.47 -1.67
C PHE A 306 -20.15 -13.70 -1.76
N ALA A 307 -20.44 -14.78 -1.03
CA ALA A 307 -19.62 -16.00 -1.02
C ALA A 307 -19.53 -16.72 -2.39
N GLY A 308 -20.42 -16.44 -3.32
CA GLY A 308 -20.39 -16.98 -4.68
C GLY A 308 -19.80 -16.07 -5.75
N ILE A 309 -19.35 -14.87 -5.38
CA ILE A 309 -18.85 -13.85 -6.33
C ILE A 309 -17.32 -13.92 -6.47
N PHE A 310 -16.62 -14.37 -5.43
CA PHE A 310 -15.16 -14.51 -5.44
C PHE A 310 -14.78 -16.00 -5.53
N PRO A 311 -13.88 -16.37 -6.45
CA PRO A 311 -13.42 -17.73 -6.63
C PRO A 311 -12.61 -18.27 -5.44
#